data_49ae573722d4bfff60a77ec9a3396975
#
_entry.id   49ae573722d4bfff60a77ec9a3396975
#
_cell.length_a   1.000
_cell.length_b   1.000
_cell.length_c   1.000
_cell.angle_alpha   90.00
_cell.angle_beta   90.00
_cell.angle_gamma   90.00
#
_symmetry.space_group_name_H-M   'P 1'
#
loop_
_entity.id
_entity.type
_entity.pdbx_description
1 polymer ?
#
loop_
_entity_poly.entity_id
_entity_poly.type
_entity_poly.pdbx_seq_one_letter_code
_entity_poly.pdbx_strand_id
1 'polypeptide(L)'
;MTRKPKPAPTTQDVDRDFRAQVAQMTAGLAPTAFTTAWADWLSHLAMSPSKQREMQRDATVRAGDTWMFALRALAGTPTPPGEGLNGEPDRRFAGEAWSQFPFNVLARAYQNNVAVMNDAVRGVSGVSEYHTQLLEFAVRMLADSASPSNSLLSNPELLAQTQEEQGQNLLRGFQNVIEDLGHTLEGGAPAGTEEFEVGRNVAVTPGKVVFRNELIELIQYSPSTASVHAEPVLVVPAWIMKYYILDLSPRNSMVKYLVDQGHTVFMMSWKNPDENDRDLGMDDYVEKGFRAAVDAVSTIVPKRKMHAVGYCIGGTLLTIGAAALGREKDERLASITMFAAQTDFSEPGELAFFVNPSQLAMLEATMHKKGVLESRQMGGAFAMLRARELLWQPIVNQYIKGQRDRMIDLMAWNADGTRMPWRMHSEYLYRLYLDNELATNRFPVAGKTVRLSDIGVPMFVVGTEADHVAPWKSVYKVDNLVRSDDLTFLLTAGGHNAGIVAGPVHPKRHYRMRTRRLADPHLAPEDWMEAAPKSEGSWWPAWQQWLAAHSSAKGKPPAMGAPGKGYAVVDEAPGLYVRQR
;
A
#
# COMPACT_ATOMS: atom_id res chain seq x y z
N MET A 1 -13.90 45.50 -9.16
CA MET A 1 -12.54 44.95 -9.34
C MET A 1 -12.50 44.23 -10.64
N THR A 2 -11.91 44.80 -11.68
CA THR A 2 -11.74 44.17 -12.99
C THR A 2 -10.66 43.09 -12.89
N ARG A 3 -11.04 41.82 -13.09
CA ARG A 3 -10.07 40.69 -13.21
C ARG A 3 -9.11 41.01 -14.35
N LYS A 4 -7.79 41.08 -14.05
CA LYS A 4 -6.76 41.13 -15.08
C LYS A 4 -6.96 39.91 -16.00
N PRO A 5 -6.90 40.07 -17.34
CA PRO A 5 -6.99 38.96 -18.26
C PRO A 5 -5.85 37.96 -17.94
N LYS A 6 -6.18 36.66 -17.87
CA LYS A 6 -5.18 35.60 -17.74
C LYS A 6 -4.19 35.71 -18.92
N PRO A 7 -2.88 35.57 -18.67
CA PRO A 7 -1.90 35.52 -19.77
C PRO A 7 -2.25 34.39 -20.74
N ALA A 8 -1.93 34.57 -22.02
CA ALA A 8 -2.13 33.52 -23.02
C ALA A 8 -1.34 32.26 -22.61
N PRO A 9 -1.91 31.04 -22.81
CA PRO A 9 -1.23 29.81 -22.45
C PRO A 9 0.10 29.69 -23.22
N THR A 10 1.12 29.25 -22.51
CA THR A 10 2.43 28.91 -23.14
C THR A 10 2.31 27.58 -23.90
N THR A 11 3.27 27.28 -24.78
CA THR A 11 3.34 25.96 -25.44
C THR A 11 3.41 24.82 -24.43
N GLN A 12 4.09 25.02 -23.31
CA GLN A 12 4.14 24.03 -22.22
C GLN A 12 2.79 23.83 -21.54
N ASP A 13 1.96 24.87 -21.44
CA ASP A 13 0.61 24.75 -20.87
C ASP A 13 -0.31 23.95 -21.82
N VAL A 14 -0.19 24.14 -23.13
CA VAL A 14 -0.95 23.38 -24.13
C VAL A 14 -0.57 21.89 -24.07
N ASP A 15 0.72 21.57 -24.02
CA ASP A 15 1.20 20.18 -23.90
C ASP A 15 0.74 19.53 -22.59
N ARG A 16 0.74 20.28 -21.51
CA ARG A 16 0.28 19.84 -20.19
C ARG A 16 -1.22 19.55 -20.19
N ASP A 17 -2.02 20.46 -20.73
CA ASP A 17 -3.48 20.27 -20.86
C ASP A 17 -3.82 19.06 -21.72
N PHE A 18 -3.10 18.84 -22.83
CA PHE A 18 -3.28 17.66 -23.67
C PHE A 18 -2.94 16.36 -22.91
N ARG A 19 -1.81 16.31 -22.20
CA ARG A 19 -1.45 15.14 -21.37
C ARG A 19 -2.47 14.86 -20.29
N ALA A 20 -3.01 15.91 -19.64
CA ALA A 20 -4.06 15.76 -18.64
C ALA A 20 -5.36 15.19 -19.23
N GLN A 21 -5.73 15.56 -20.46
CA GLN A 21 -6.86 14.98 -21.18
C GLN A 21 -6.61 13.51 -21.53
N VAL A 22 -5.43 13.19 -22.07
CA VAL A 22 -5.05 11.78 -22.35
C VAL A 22 -5.10 10.95 -21.07
N ALA A 23 -4.59 11.47 -19.94
CA ALA A 23 -4.66 10.77 -18.66
C ALA A 23 -6.10 10.42 -18.23
N GLN A 24 -7.06 11.32 -18.48
CA GLN A 24 -8.48 11.03 -18.21
C GLN A 24 -9.02 9.90 -19.09
N MET A 25 -8.62 9.85 -20.35
CA MET A 25 -9.07 8.81 -21.30
C MET A 25 -8.42 7.44 -21.05
N THR A 26 -7.23 7.41 -20.47
CA THR A 26 -6.43 6.19 -20.23
C THR A 26 -6.44 5.75 -18.76
N ALA A 27 -7.37 6.23 -17.96
CA ALA A 27 -7.43 5.98 -16.53
C ALA A 27 -6.11 6.28 -15.78
N GLY A 28 -5.39 7.32 -16.26
CA GLY A 28 -4.12 7.75 -15.65
C GLY A 28 -2.87 7.01 -16.14
N LEU A 29 -3.02 6.02 -17.04
CA LEU A 29 -1.87 5.29 -17.61
C LEU A 29 -1.26 6.04 -18.78
N ALA A 30 0.07 6.13 -18.82
CA ALA A 30 0.80 6.70 -19.94
C ALA A 30 0.91 5.69 -21.10
N PRO A 31 0.23 5.91 -22.23
CA PRO A 31 0.31 4.98 -23.38
C PRO A 31 1.74 4.77 -23.88
N THR A 32 2.57 5.80 -23.76
CA THR A 32 3.98 5.76 -24.19
C THR A 32 4.81 4.71 -23.44
N ALA A 33 4.54 4.46 -22.16
CA ALA A 33 5.25 3.43 -21.40
C ALA A 33 5.03 2.03 -21.98
N PHE A 34 3.77 1.71 -22.31
CA PHE A 34 3.42 0.42 -22.91
C PHE A 34 3.91 0.31 -24.37
N THR A 35 3.77 1.38 -25.17
CA THR A 35 4.22 1.35 -26.57
C THR A 35 5.74 1.20 -26.67
N THR A 36 6.52 1.80 -25.79
CA THR A 36 7.98 1.61 -25.76
C THR A 36 8.36 0.21 -25.34
N ALA A 37 7.71 -0.36 -24.34
CA ALA A 37 7.95 -1.75 -23.90
C ALA A 37 7.61 -2.75 -25.03
N TRP A 38 6.49 -2.57 -25.72
CA TRP A 38 6.12 -3.38 -26.89
C TRP A 38 7.12 -3.23 -28.04
N ALA A 39 7.57 -2.01 -28.35
CA ALA A 39 8.55 -1.76 -29.41
C ALA A 39 9.90 -2.41 -29.07
N ASP A 40 10.36 -2.32 -27.83
CA ASP A 40 11.57 -2.97 -27.34
C ASP A 40 11.48 -4.49 -27.49
N TRP A 41 10.40 -5.09 -26.97
CA TRP A 41 10.16 -6.52 -27.07
C TRP A 41 10.07 -7.00 -28.53
N LEU A 42 9.29 -6.30 -29.37
CA LEU A 42 9.09 -6.71 -30.77
C LEU A 42 10.38 -6.65 -31.57
N SER A 43 11.19 -5.61 -31.38
CA SER A 43 12.48 -5.47 -32.09
C SER A 43 13.47 -6.56 -31.71
N HIS A 44 13.57 -6.88 -30.41
CA HIS A 44 14.45 -7.95 -29.94
C HIS A 44 13.93 -9.35 -30.30
N LEU A 45 12.61 -9.57 -30.24
CA LEU A 45 12.01 -10.82 -30.70
C LEU A 45 12.26 -11.06 -32.19
N ALA A 46 12.18 -10.02 -33.04
CA ALA A 46 12.47 -10.15 -34.46
C ALA A 46 13.90 -10.62 -34.73
N MET A 47 14.83 -10.33 -33.83
CA MET A 47 16.24 -10.77 -33.87
C MET A 47 16.51 -12.09 -33.12
N SER A 48 15.47 -12.72 -32.56
CA SER A 48 15.58 -13.93 -31.73
C SER A 48 14.87 -15.14 -32.33
N PRO A 49 15.39 -15.75 -33.43
CA PRO A 49 14.70 -16.84 -34.15
C PRO A 49 14.55 -18.12 -33.30
N SER A 50 15.43 -18.34 -32.31
CA SER A 50 15.28 -19.45 -31.37
C SER A 50 14.07 -19.27 -30.46
N LYS A 51 13.87 -18.06 -29.94
CA LYS A 51 12.71 -17.72 -29.11
C LYS A 51 11.40 -17.79 -29.91
N GLN A 52 11.41 -17.33 -31.15
CA GLN A 52 10.23 -17.46 -32.04
C GLN A 52 9.83 -18.92 -32.24
N ARG A 53 10.82 -19.84 -32.45
CA ARG A 53 10.54 -21.28 -32.58
C ARG A 53 10.04 -21.88 -31.27
N GLU A 54 10.61 -21.49 -30.14
CA GLU A 54 10.14 -21.90 -28.81
C GLU A 54 8.67 -21.50 -28.62
N MET A 55 8.33 -20.23 -28.87
CA MET A 55 6.95 -19.72 -28.78
C MET A 55 5.98 -20.51 -29.69
N GLN A 56 6.36 -20.78 -30.93
CA GLN A 56 5.55 -21.58 -31.86
C GLN A 56 5.35 -23.00 -31.35
N ARG A 57 6.41 -23.65 -30.88
CA ARG A 57 6.34 -25.00 -30.31
C ARG A 57 5.43 -25.03 -29.10
N ASP A 58 5.61 -24.11 -28.16
CA ASP A 58 4.85 -24.09 -26.91
C ASP A 58 3.37 -23.77 -27.15
N ALA A 59 3.06 -22.84 -28.08
CA ALA A 59 1.69 -22.61 -28.51
C ALA A 59 1.05 -23.86 -29.14
N THR A 60 1.81 -24.61 -29.97
CA THR A 60 1.32 -25.85 -30.59
C THR A 60 1.09 -26.94 -29.55
N VAL A 61 2.03 -27.12 -28.60
CA VAL A 61 1.91 -28.11 -27.52
C VAL A 61 0.68 -27.80 -26.64
N ARG A 62 0.50 -26.54 -26.24
CA ARG A 62 -0.63 -26.13 -25.39
C ARG A 62 -1.97 -26.20 -26.13
N ALA A 63 -1.99 -25.89 -27.43
CA ALA A 63 -3.18 -26.10 -28.27
C ALA A 63 -3.53 -27.60 -28.38
N GLY A 64 -2.53 -28.45 -28.58
CA GLY A 64 -2.68 -29.91 -28.57
C GLY A 64 -3.17 -30.44 -27.23
N ASP A 65 -2.62 -29.94 -26.12
CA ASP A 65 -3.09 -30.27 -24.78
C ASP A 65 -4.57 -29.90 -24.58
N THR A 66 -4.95 -28.69 -24.96
CA THR A 66 -6.36 -28.24 -24.90
C THR A 66 -7.28 -29.15 -25.72
N TRP A 67 -6.85 -29.51 -26.93
CA TRP A 67 -7.61 -30.40 -27.81
C TRP A 67 -7.76 -31.79 -27.21
N MET A 68 -6.67 -32.39 -26.74
CA MET A 68 -6.69 -33.72 -26.10
C MET A 68 -7.51 -33.72 -24.80
N PHE A 69 -7.45 -32.62 -24.04
CA PHE A 69 -8.28 -32.43 -22.87
C PHE A 69 -9.78 -32.35 -23.24
N ALA A 70 -10.11 -31.61 -24.29
CA ALA A 70 -11.48 -31.50 -24.80
C ALA A 70 -12.06 -32.87 -25.24
N LEU A 71 -11.27 -33.69 -25.94
CA LEU A 71 -11.67 -35.03 -26.34
C LEU A 71 -11.97 -35.93 -25.15
N ARG A 72 -11.17 -35.88 -24.08
CA ARG A 72 -11.41 -36.62 -22.82
C ARG A 72 -12.64 -36.12 -22.09
N ALA A 73 -12.83 -34.81 -22.02
CA ALA A 73 -13.98 -34.18 -21.38
C ALA A 73 -15.30 -34.55 -22.07
N LEU A 74 -15.29 -34.67 -23.42
CA LEU A 74 -16.45 -35.12 -24.21
C LEU A 74 -16.81 -36.59 -23.93
N ALA A 75 -15.87 -37.41 -23.45
CA ALA A 75 -16.15 -38.80 -23.05
C ALA A 75 -16.93 -38.92 -21.73
N GLY A 76 -17.32 -37.79 -21.12
CA GLY A 76 -18.22 -37.74 -19.96
C GLY A 76 -17.56 -37.93 -18.58
N THR A 77 -16.23 -37.95 -18.52
CA THR A 77 -15.53 -38.01 -17.22
C THR A 77 -15.30 -36.58 -16.70
N PRO A 78 -15.84 -36.19 -15.53
CA PRO A 78 -15.54 -34.90 -14.93
C PRO A 78 -14.03 -34.76 -14.71
N THR A 79 -13.44 -33.73 -15.29
CA THR A 79 -11.99 -33.51 -15.26
C THR A 79 -11.71 -32.08 -14.86
N PRO A 80 -11.00 -31.85 -13.74
CA PRO A 80 -10.61 -30.50 -13.34
C PRO A 80 -9.76 -29.81 -14.43
N PRO A 81 -9.88 -28.51 -14.62
CA PRO A 81 -9.15 -27.80 -15.68
C PRO A 81 -7.63 -27.78 -15.50
N GLY A 82 -7.11 -28.13 -14.31
CA GLY A 82 -5.69 -28.25 -14.04
C GLY A 82 -5.10 -27.05 -13.27
N GLU A 83 -3.77 -26.99 -13.29
CA GLU A 83 -3.01 -25.99 -12.54
C GLU A 83 -2.96 -24.64 -13.27
N GLY A 84 -2.88 -23.54 -12.50
CA GLY A 84 -2.61 -22.21 -12.99
C GLY A 84 -1.13 -21.99 -13.36
N LEU A 85 -0.77 -20.74 -13.64
CA LEU A 85 0.59 -20.36 -14.08
C LEU A 85 1.72 -20.78 -13.12
N ASN A 86 1.44 -20.84 -11.82
CA ASN A 86 2.44 -21.12 -10.79
C ASN A 86 2.52 -22.60 -10.39
N GLY A 87 1.90 -23.50 -11.14
CA GLY A 87 1.82 -24.92 -10.78
C GLY A 87 0.86 -25.23 -9.63
N GLU A 88 0.11 -24.22 -9.14
CA GLU A 88 -0.92 -24.37 -8.12
C GLU A 88 -2.32 -24.36 -8.75
N PRO A 89 -3.31 -24.99 -8.11
CA PRO A 89 -4.69 -24.94 -8.58
C PRO A 89 -5.18 -23.50 -8.69
N ASP A 90 -5.70 -23.13 -9.85
CA ASP A 90 -6.28 -21.80 -10.04
C ASP A 90 -7.61 -21.69 -9.30
N ARG A 91 -7.63 -20.91 -8.22
CA ARG A 91 -8.81 -20.75 -7.34
C ARG A 91 -10.07 -20.25 -8.06
N ARG A 92 -9.92 -19.61 -9.24
CA ARG A 92 -11.06 -19.18 -10.07
C ARG A 92 -11.88 -20.36 -10.60
N PHE A 93 -11.25 -21.50 -10.78
CA PHE A 93 -11.80 -22.69 -11.41
C PHE A 93 -11.79 -23.89 -10.45
N ALA A 94 -11.74 -23.65 -9.13
CA ALA A 94 -11.65 -24.70 -8.11
C ALA A 94 -13.01 -25.34 -7.77
N GLY A 95 -14.12 -24.70 -8.14
CA GLY A 95 -15.47 -25.23 -7.89
C GLY A 95 -15.76 -26.49 -8.69
N GLU A 96 -16.58 -27.40 -8.13
CA GLU A 96 -16.92 -28.69 -8.77
C GLU A 96 -17.55 -28.51 -10.15
N ALA A 97 -18.36 -27.48 -10.33
CA ALA A 97 -19.03 -27.14 -11.59
C ALA A 97 -18.03 -26.89 -12.75
N TRP A 98 -16.83 -26.41 -12.43
CA TRP A 98 -15.75 -26.21 -13.41
C TRP A 98 -15.13 -27.51 -13.92
N SER A 99 -15.42 -28.65 -13.32
CA SER A 99 -14.99 -29.95 -13.82
C SER A 99 -15.90 -30.52 -14.91
N GLN A 100 -17.04 -29.87 -15.19
CA GLN A 100 -18.03 -30.31 -16.16
C GLN A 100 -17.76 -29.72 -17.55
N PHE A 101 -18.04 -30.50 -18.61
CA PHE A 101 -18.04 -30.01 -19.99
C PHE A 101 -19.21 -29.03 -20.19
N PRO A 102 -19.04 -27.93 -20.90
CA PRO A 102 -17.84 -27.44 -21.62
C PRO A 102 -16.91 -26.56 -20.76
N PHE A 103 -17.23 -26.27 -19.52
CA PHE A 103 -16.58 -25.27 -18.69
C PHE A 103 -15.13 -25.63 -18.33
N ASN A 104 -14.86 -26.92 -18.12
CA ASN A 104 -13.52 -27.41 -17.89
C ASN A 104 -12.59 -27.18 -19.10
N VAL A 105 -13.10 -27.36 -20.33
CA VAL A 105 -12.37 -27.09 -21.57
C VAL A 105 -12.12 -25.60 -21.73
N LEU A 106 -13.10 -24.76 -21.43
CA LEU A 106 -12.99 -23.31 -21.49
C LEU A 106 -11.93 -22.79 -20.51
N ALA A 107 -11.96 -23.27 -19.28
CA ALA A 107 -10.96 -22.92 -18.26
C ALA A 107 -9.56 -23.40 -18.66
N ARG A 108 -9.42 -24.63 -19.17
CA ARG A 108 -8.14 -25.17 -19.66
C ARG A 108 -7.59 -24.37 -20.83
N ALA A 109 -8.43 -24.04 -21.80
CA ALA A 109 -8.06 -23.19 -22.95
C ALA A 109 -7.58 -21.81 -22.50
N TYR A 110 -8.29 -21.21 -21.57
CA TYR A 110 -7.91 -19.92 -20.97
C TYR A 110 -6.53 -20.02 -20.27
N GLN A 111 -6.33 -21.00 -19.39
CA GLN A 111 -5.05 -21.20 -18.68
C GLN A 111 -3.89 -21.39 -19.67
N ASN A 112 -4.07 -22.22 -20.68
CA ASN A 112 -3.06 -22.46 -21.72
C ASN A 112 -2.75 -21.19 -22.53
N ASN A 113 -3.76 -20.38 -22.90
CA ASN A 113 -3.55 -19.12 -23.61
C ASN A 113 -2.80 -18.10 -22.75
N VAL A 114 -3.15 -17.97 -21.47
CA VAL A 114 -2.45 -17.09 -20.54
C VAL A 114 -0.99 -17.52 -20.38
N ALA A 115 -0.73 -18.81 -20.28
CA ALA A 115 0.63 -19.35 -20.22
C ALA A 115 1.43 -19.03 -21.50
N VAL A 116 0.85 -19.24 -22.69
CA VAL A 116 1.48 -18.86 -23.98
C VAL A 116 1.83 -17.38 -24.02
N MET A 117 0.92 -16.50 -23.59
CA MET A 117 1.16 -15.06 -23.56
C MET A 117 2.29 -14.66 -22.58
N ASN A 118 2.34 -15.27 -21.40
CA ASN A 118 3.40 -15.00 -20.43
C ASN A 118 4.76 -15.54 -20.92
N ASP A 119 4.78 -16.76 -21.48
CA ASP A 119 6.01 -17.35 -22.04
C ASP A 119 6.53 -16.56 -23.25
N ALA A 120 5.63 -15.91 -24.01
CA ALA A 120 6.00 -15.07 -25.14
C ALA A 120 6.76 -13.80 -24.73
N VAL A 121 6.38 -13.16 -23.63
CA VAL A 121 7.02 -11.92 -23.18
C VAL A 121 8.30 -12.16 -22.39
N ARG A 122 8.46 -13.36 -21.82
CA ARG A 122 9.63 -13.74 -21.01
C ARG A 122 10.79 -14.23 -21.87
N GLY A 123 12.02 -14.00 -21.39
CA GLY A 123 13.23 -14.64 -21.94
C GLY A 123 13.61 -14.20 -23.34
N VAL A 124 13.14 -13.04 -23.82
CA VAL A 124 13.59 -12.41 -25.05
C VAL A 124 14.89 -11.67 -24.78
N SER A 125 15.99 -12.17 -25.33
CA SER A 125 17.32 -11.60 -25.10
C SER A 125 17.42 -10.16 -25.58
N GLY A 126 17.93 -9.27 -24.74
CA GLY A 126 18.14 -7.86 -25.04
C GLY A 126 17.01 -6.93 -24.57
N VAL A 127 15.81 -7.45 -24.28
CA VAL A 127 14.73 -6.67 -23.66
C VAL A 127 15.12 -6.30 -22.26
N SER A 128 14.89 -5.04 -21.86
CA SER A 128 15.15 -4.61 -20.49
C SER A 128 14.24 -5.35 -19.49
N GLU A 129 14.75 -5.59 -18.28
CA GLU A 129 13.98 -6.26 -17.23
C GLU A 129 12.69 -5.50 -16.89
N TYR A 130 12.77 -4.18 -16.81
CA TYR A 130 11.62 -3.31 -16.60
C TYR A 130 10.54 -3.48 -17.68
N HIS A 131 10.93 -3.51 -18.97
CA HIS A 131 9.96 -3.72 -20.05
C HIS A 131 9.36 -5.13 -20.01
N THR A 132 10.15 -6.15 -19.70
CA THR A 132 9.65 -7.52 -19.52
C THR A 132 8.58 -7.57 -18.43
N GLN A 133 8.88 -7.03 -17.25
CA GLN A 133 7.94 -6.99 -16.11
C GLN A 133 6.69 -6.17 -16.42
N LEU A 134 6.82 -5.03 -17.12
CA LEU A 134 5.69 -4.21 -17.55
C LEU A 134 4.79 -4.96 -18.55
N LEU A 135 5.36 -5.74 -19.46
CA LEU A 135 4.60 -6.57 -20.39
C LEU A 135 3.93 -7.75 -19.70
N GLU A 136 4.59 -8.39 -18.73
CA GLU A 136 3.96 -9.42 -17.89
C GLU A 136 2.77 -8.85 -17.11
N PHE A 137 2.90 -7.64 -16.56
CA PHE A 137 1.81 -6.93 -15.92
C PHE A 137 0.65 -6.67 -16.90
N ALA A 138 0.95 -6.19 -18.11
CA ALA A 138 -0.06 -5.95 -19.15
C ALA A 138 -0.78 -7.24 -19.56
N VAL A 139 -0.04 -8.34 -19.76
CA VAL A 139 -0.61 -9.67 -20.06
C VAL A 139 -1.52 -10.13 -18.92
N ARG A 140 -1.10 -9.97 -17.66
CA ARG A 140 -1.92 -10.32 -16.49
C ARG A 140 -3.21 -9.51 -16.45
N MET A 141 -3.15 -8.19 -16.69
CA MET A 141 -4.33 -7.32 -16.73
C MET A 141 -5.32 -7.74 -17.82
N LEU A 142 -4.83 -8.03 -19.03
CA LEU A 142 -5.64 -8.52 -20.13
C LEU A 142 -6.26 -9.89 -19.83
N ALA A 143 -5.46 -10.81 -19.27
CA ALA A 143 -5.92 -12.13 -18.88
C ALA A 143 -7.00 -12.07 -17.81
N ASP A 144 -6.80 -11.27 -16.77
CA ASP A 144 -7.79 -11.10 -15.71
C ASP A 144 -9.10 -10.52 -16.25
N SER A 145 -9.05 -9.58 -17.18
CA SER A 145 -10.26 -9.02 -17.82
C SER A 145 -11.01 -10.04 -18.66
N ALA A 146 -10.29 -10.93 -19.35
CA ALA A 146 -10.83 -11.94 -20.26
C ALA A 146 -11.14 -13.28 -19.55
N SER A 147 -11.04 -13.34 -18.23
CA SER A 147 -11.26 -14.60 -17.50
C SER A 147 -12.69 -15.12 -17.67
N PRO A 148 -12.86 -16.41 -18.02
CA PRO A 148 -14.19 -17.04 -18.08
C PRO A 148 -14.97 -16.94 -16.77
N SER A 149 -14.31 -16.82 -15.63
CA SER A 149 -14.94 -16.65 -14.32
C SER A 149 -15.70 -15.33 -14.15
N ASN A 150 -15.43 -14.34 -15.00
CA ASN A 150 -16.02 -13.00 -14.88
C ASN A 150 -17.35 -12.85 -15.64
N SER A 151 -17.70 -13.80 -16.49
CA SER A 151 -18.87 -13.69 -17.38
C SER A 151 -19.96 -14.66 -16.99
N LEU A 152 -21.21 -14.19 -17.01
CA LEU A 152 -22.38 -15.03 -16.75
C LEU A 152 -22.43 -16.26 -17.68
N LEU A 153 -22.12 -16.09 -18.97
CA LEU A 153 -22.27 -17.17 -19.97
C LEU A 153 -21.16 -18.22 -19.91
N SER A 154 -20.02 -17.89 -19.35
CA SER A 154 -18.85 -18.78 -19.28
C SER A 154 -18.55 -19.33 -17.88
N ASN A 155 -19.25 -18.84 -16.85
CA ASN A 155 -19.07 -19.28 -15.48
C ASN A 155 -20.23 -20.19 -15.05
N PRO A 156 -19.99 -21.51 -14.84
CA PRO A 156 -21.04 -22.46 -14.47
C PRO A 156 -21.70 -22.17 -13.13
N GLU A 157 -20.96 -21.61 -12.17
CA GLU A 157 -21.52 -21.26 -10.86
C GLU A 157 -22.52 -20.09 -10.96
N LEU A 158 -22.20 -19.09 -11.81
CA LEU A 158 -23.09 -17.97 -12.07
C LEU A 158 -24.33 -18.40 -12.85
N LEU A 159 -24.17 -19.31 -13.81
CA LEU A 159 -25.31 -19.89 -14.54
C LEU A 159 -26.24 -20.67 -13.62
N ALA A 160 -25.67 -21.56 -12.78
CA ALA A 160 -26.45 -22.35 -11.82
C ALA A 160 -27.20 -21.45 -10.84
N GLN A 161 -26.52 -20.48 -10.21
CA GLN A 161 -27.17 -19.53 -9.30
C GLN A 161 -28.29 -18.74 -10.01
N THR A 162 -28.04 -18.28 -11.23
CA THR A 162 -29.05 -17.50 -11.98
C THR A 162 -30.27 -18.35 -12.31
N GLN A 163 -30.07 -19.63 -12.61
CA GLN A 163 -31.18 -20.57 -12.85
C GLN A 163 -31.96 -20.88 -11.56
N GLU A 164 -31.24 -21.18 -10.48
CA GLU A 164 -31.85 -21.47 -9.16
C GLU A 164 -32.68 -20.29 -8.64
N GLU A 165 -32.12 -19.07 -8.75
CA GLU A 165 -32.78 -17.84 -8.30
C GLU A 165 -33.73 -17.23 -9.36
N GLN A 166 -33.94 -17.89 -10.49
CA GLN A 166 -34.79 -17.40 -11.59
C GLN A 166 -34.46 -15.99 -12.03
N GLY A 167 -33.15 -15.63 -12.05
CA GLY A 167 -32.65 -14.33 -12.44
C GLY A 167 -32.72 -13.24 -11.36
N GLN A 168 -33.19 -13.53 -10.15
CA GLN A 168 -33.26 -12.52 -9.07
C GLN A 168 -31.90 -11.99 -8.64
N ASN A 169 -30.83 -12.79 -8.74
CA ASN A 169 -29.45 -12.35 -8.56
C ASN A 169 -29.09 -11.19 -9.50
N LEU A 170 -29.48 -11.28 -10.77
CA LEU A 170 -29.19 -10.24 -11.77
C LEU A 170 -29.99 -8.95 -11.50
N LEU A 171 -31.23 -9.08 -11.02
CA LEU A 171 -32.03 -7.91 -10.63
C LEU A 171 -31.42 -7.18 -9.45
N ARG A 172 -31.00 -7.91 -8.40
CA ARG A 172 -30.27 -7.33 -7.26
C ARG A 172 -28.93 -6.72 -7.72
N GLY A 173 -28.23 -7.42 -8.60
CA GLY A 173 -26.97 -6.92 -9.17
C GLY A 173 -27.15 -5.60 -9.92
N PHE A 174 -28.21 -5.50 -10.72
CA PHE A 174 -28.55 -4.26 -11.42
C PHE A 174 -28.90 -3.12 -10.44
N GLN A 175 -29.64 -3.41 -9.37
CA GLN A 175 -29.92 -2.44 -8.31
C GLN A 175 -28.63 -1.92 -7.67
N ASN A 176 -27.68 -2.82 -7.37
CA ASN A 176 -26.37 -2.44 -6.85
C ASN A 176 -25.61 -1.53 -7.81
N VAL A 177 -25.65 -1.79 -9.14
CA VAL A 177 -25.04 -0.91 -10.15
C VAL A 177 -25.64 0.49 -10.12
N ILE A 178 -26.98 0.60 -10.07
CA ILE A 178 -27.66 1.91 -10.04
C ILE A 178 -27.30 2.69 -8.76
N GLU A 179 -27.27 2.03 -7.61
CA GLU A 179 -26.89 2.63 -6.34
C GLU A 179 -25.44 3.14 -6.37
N ASP A 180 -24.49 2.30 -6.80
CA ASP A 180 -23.06 2.67 -6.86
C ASP A 180 -22.79 3.76 -7.91
N LEU A 181 -23.55 3.77 -9.03
CA LEU A 181 -23.50 4.85 -9.99
C LEU A 181 -24.00 6.17 -9.39
N GLY A 182 -25.10 6.12 -8.62
CA GLY A 182 -25.63 7.26 -7.88
C GLY A 182 -24.58 7.86 -6.93
N HIS A 183 -23.99 7.04 -6.07
CA HIS A 183 -22.90 7.45 -5.17
C HIS A 183 -21.69 8.03 -5.92
N THR A 184 -21.33 7.43 -7.05
CA THR A 184 -20.20 7.91 -7.87
C THR A 184 -20.46 9.28 -8.49
N LEU A 185 -21.67 9.51 -9.01
CA LEU A 185 -22.07 10.77 -9.62
C LEU A 185 -22.17 11.90 -8.58
N GLU A 186 -22.61 11.59 -7.38
CA GLU A 186 -22.66 12.52 -6.25
C GLU A 186 -21.27 12.78 -5.62
N GLY A 187 -20.24 12.08 -6.08
CA GLY A 187 -18.90 12.18 -5.49
C GLY A 187 -18.78 11.51 -4.13
N GLY A 188 -19.75 10.68 -3.75
CA GLY A 188 -19.83 9.97 -2.47
C GLY A 188 -18.86 8.80 -2.35
N ALA A 189 -18.76 8.28 -1.13
CA ALA A 189 -18.04 7.05 -0.82
C ALA A 189 -18.89 5.81 -1.19
N PRO A 190 -18.27 4.61 -1.31
CA PRO A 190 -19.00 3.37 -1.56
C PRO A 190 -20.11 3.12 -0.53
N ALA A 191 -21.19 2.46 -0.95
CA ALA A 191 -22.30 2.11 -0.08
C ALA A 191 -21.84 1.26 1.13
N GLY A 192 -22.39 1.54 2.31
CA GLY A 192 -22.01 0.91 3.59
C GLY A 192 -20.92 1.65 4.36
N THR A 193 -20.21 2.61 3.75
CA THR A 193 -19.21 3.42 4.45
C THR A 193 -19.84 4.36 5.47
N GLU A 194 -21.10 4.73 5.30
CA GLU A 194 -21.90 5.56 6.22
C GLU A 194 -22.12 4.92 7.60
N GLU A 195 -21.94 3.60 7.70
CA GLU A 195 -21.96 2.88 8.98
C GLU A 195 -20.72 3.19 9.84
N PHE A 196 -19.65 3.71 9.23
CA PHE A 196 -18.36 3.98 9.87
C PHE A 196 -18.11 5.48 9.99
N GLU A 197 -18.29 5.99 11.20
CA GLU A 197 -18.16 7.42 11.51
C GLU A 197 -16.94 7.65 12.40
N VAL A 198 -16.02 8.51 11.92
CA VAL A 198 -14.79 8.88 12.62
C VAL A 198 -15.12 9.59 13.94
N GLY A 199 -14.61 9.01 15.04
CA GLY A 199 -14.86 9.48 16.40
C GLY A 199 -16.12 8.88 17.05
N ARG A 200 -16.86 8.00 16.35
CA ARG A 200 -18.03 7.31 16.90
C ARG A 200 -17.81 5.80 17.01
N ASN A 201 -17.35 5.15 15.95
CA ASN A 201 -17.09 3.72 15.92
C ASN A 201 -15.76 3.34 15.25
N VAL A 202 -15.09 4.29 14.60
CA VAL A 202 -13.68 4.22 14.18
C VAL A 202 -12.93 5.44 14.73
N ALA A 203 -11.62 5.33 14.99
CA ALA A 203 -10.79 6.36 15.62
C ALA A 203 -11.38 6.83 16.97
N VAL A 204 -11.70 5.91 17.85
CA VAL A 204 -12.45 6.20 19.09
C VAL A 204 -11.62 6.11 20.37
N THR A 205 -10.33 5.79 20.28
CA THR A 205 -9.47 5.75 21.48
C THR A 205 -9.41 7.14 22.11
N PRO A 206 -9.74 7.28 23.42
CA PRO A 206 -9.81 8.59 24.06
C PRO A 206 -8.47 9.31 24.08
N GLY A 207 -8.48 10.61 23.82
CA GLY A 207 -7.28 11.45 23.81
C GLY A 207 -7.60 12.91 23.57
N LYS A 208 -6.57 13.72 23.43
CA LYS A 208 -6.65 15.16 23.17
C LYS A 208 -5.68 15.53 22.04
N VAL A 209 -6.09 16.47 21.20
CA VAL A 209 -5.18 17.16 20.29
C VAL A 209 -4.39 18.19 21.10
N VAL A 210 -3.09 18.01 21.18
CA VAL A 210 -2.18 18.83 22.02
C VAL A 210 -1.30 19.78 21.21
N PHE A 211 -1.37 19.66 19.88
CA PHE A 211 -0.69 20.57 18.95
C PHE A 211 -1.39 20.52 17.59
N ARG A 212 -1.43 21.64 16.91
CA ARG A 212 -1.93 21.79 15.53
C ARG A 212 -1.12 22.87 14.83
N ASN A 213 -0.67 22.58 13.62
CA ASN A 213 -0.15 23.55 12.67
C ASN A 213 -0.84 23.36 11.31
N GLU A 214 -0.33 24.02 10.26
CA GLU A 214 -0.92 23.97 8.91
C GLU A 214 -0.83 22.59 8.23
N LEU A 215 -0.10 21.60 8.78
CA LEU A 215 0.15 20.31 8.16
C LEU A 215 -0.27 19.10 9.01
N ILE A 216 -0.15 19.21 10.35
CA ILE A 216 -0.47 18.12 11.26
C ILE A 216 -1.30 18.58 12.47
N GLU A 217 -2.06 17.64 13.01
CA GLU A 217 -2.47 17.58 14.40
C GLU A 217 -1.67 16.51 15.12
N LEU A 218 -1.36 16.73 16.40
CA LEU A 218 -0.74 15.75 17.27
C LEU A 218 -1.72 15.37 18.37
N ILE A 219 -2.13 14.11 18.40
CA ILE A 219 -3.04 13.54 19.38
C ILE A 219 -2.20 12.89 20.47
N GLN A 220 -2.45 13.23 21.74
CA GLN A 220 -1.96 12.51 22.90
C GLN A 220 -3.11 11.67 23.46
N TYR A 221 -2.95 10.35 23.52
CA TYR A 221 -4.00 9.47 24.02
C TYR A 221 -4.03 9.43 25.55
N SER A 222 -5.23 9.33 26.10
CA SER A 222 -5.46 9.27 27.53
C SER A 222 -4.95 7.92 28.09
N PRO A 223 -4.20 7.93 29.21
CA PRO A 223 -3.71 6.69 29.81
C PRO A 223 -4.87 5.84 30.34
N SER A 224 -4.82 4.53 30.11
CA SER A 224 -5.75 3.56 30.71
C SER A 224 -5.15 2.86 31.95
N THR A 225 -3.87 3.10 32.26
CA THR A 225 -3.14 2.48 33.37
C THR A 225 -2.63 3.52 34.37
N ALA A 226 -2.50 3.14 35.62
CA ALA A 226 -2.03 4.03 36.69
C ALA A 226 -0.55 4.42 36.55
N SER A 227 0.23 3.62 35.84
CA SER A 227 1.64 3.87 35.54
C SER A 227 1.97 3.52 34.10
N VAL A 228 2.83 4.32 33.48
CA VAL A 228 3.24 4.16 32.07
C VAL A 228 4.75 4.07 31.94
N HIS A 229 5.25 3.46 30.86
CA HIS A 229 6.67 3.49 30.49
C HIS A 229 7.13 4.94 30.34
N ALA A 230 8.39 5.19 30.71
CA ALA A 230 8.92 6.55 30.78
C ALA A 230 9.07 7.20 29.39
N GLU A 231 9.42 6.41 28.40
CA GLU A 231 9.57 6.83 27.01
C GLU A 231 8.22 6.80 26.30
N PRO A 232 7.72 7.95 25.78
CA PRO A 232 6.51 7.96 24.98
C PRO A 232 6.75 7.35 23.60
N VAL A 233 5.67 6.94 22.96
CA VAL A 233 5.64 6.42 21.59
C VAL A 233 5.04 7.49 20.66
N LEU A 234 5.81 7.99 19.70
CA LEU A 234 5.35 8.87 18.63
C LEU A 234 5.07 8.05 17.36
N VAL A 235 3.85 8.08 16.87
CA VAL A 235 3.45 7.37 15.66
C VAL A 235 3.35 8.33 14.48
N VAL A 236 4.07 8.01 13.40
CA VAL A 236 4.13 8.72 12.12
C VAL A 236 3.40 7.87 11.07
N PRO A 237 2.11 8.07 10.85
CA PRO A 237 1.34 7.30 9.86
C PRO A 237 1.62 7.77 8.44
N ALA A 238 1.20 6.98 7.46
CA ALA A 238 1.16 7.42 6.07
C ALA A 238 0.23 8.64 5.92
N TRP A 239 0.56 9.55 4.97
CA TRP A 239 -0.27 10.71 4.66
C TRP A 239 -1.17 10.51 3.43
N ILE A 240 -0.98 9.42 2.68
CA ILE A 240 -1.87 9.02 1.56
C ILE A 240 -3.24 8.54 2.05
N MET A 241 -3.32 8.15 3.31
CA MET A 241 -4.52 7.64 3.96
C MET A 241 -4.63 8.22 5.37
N LYS A 242 -5.81 8.15 5.95
CA LYS A 242 -6.06 8.62 7.32
C LYS A 242 -5.31 7.75 8.34
N TYR A 243 -4.82 8.37 9.42
CA TYR A 243 -4.03 7.71 10.45
C TYR A 243 -4.75 6.56 11.17
N TYR A 244 -6.08 6.56 11.15
CA TYR A 244 -6.88 5.68 12.01
C TYR A 244 -6.89 4.21 11.58
N ILE A 245 -6.16 3.81 10.54
CA ILE A 245 -5.85 2.38 10.34
C ILE A 245 -5.21 1.77 11.59
N LEU A 246 -4.43 2.56 12.35
CA LEU A 246 -3.78 2.14 13.59
C LEU A 246 -4.68 2.34 14.82
N ASP A 247 -5.85 2.96 14.65
CA ASP A 247 -6.92 3.13 15.64
C ASP A 247 -8.27 2.81 15.00
N LEU A 248 -8.37 1.67 14.33
CA LEU A 248 -9.40 1.36 13.35
C LEU A 248 -10.78 1.18 14.01
N SER A 249 -10.87 0.28 14.97
CA SER A 249 -12.11 0.04 15.73
C SER A 249 -11.76 -0.41 17.16
N PRO A 250 -12.72 -0.40 18.12
CA PRO A 250 -12.42 -0.79 19.51
C PRO A 250 -11.79 -2.16 19.68
N ARG A 251 -12.03 -3.08 18.73
CA ARG A 251 -11.47 -4.44 18.75
C ARG A 251 -10.17 -4.56 17.95
N ASN A 252 -9.90 -3.61 17.08
CA ASN A 252 -8.76 -3.63 16.16
C ASN A 252 -8.04 -2.25 16.16
N SER A 253 -7.53 -1.86 17.33
CA SER A 253 -6.75 -0.64 17.52
C SER A 253 -5.40 -0.96 18.13
N MET A 254 -4.33 -0.70 17.39
CA MET A 254 -2.96 -0.79 17.86
C MET A 254 -2.68 0.30 18.91
N VAL A 255 -3.24 1.49 18.72
CA VAL A 255 -3.15 2.60 19.68
C VAL A 255 -3.71 2.18 21.04
N LYS A 256 -4.97 1.70 21.05
CA LYS A 256 -5.60 1.22 22.28
C LYS A 256 -4.80 0.10 22.93
N TYR A 257 -4.30 -0.84 22.12
CA TYR A 257 -3.46 -1.93 22.61
C TYR A 257 -2.23 -1.39 23.34
N LEU A 258 -1.48 -0.43 22.76
CA LEU A 258 -0.30 0.15 23.40
C LEU A 258 -0.64 0.92 24.68
N VAL A 259 -1.71 1.71 24.66
CA VAL A 259 -2.20 2.47 25.82
C VAL A 259 -2.56 1.50 26.96
N ASP A 260 -3.22 0.39 26.67
CA ASP A 260 -3.59 -0.65 27.64
C ASP A 260 -2.37 -1.42 28.20
N GLN A 261 -1.25 -1.45 27.44
CA GLN A 261 0.04 -1.98 27.93
C GLN A 261 0.86 -0.96 28.74
N GLY A 262 0.35 0.24 28.90
CA GLY A 262 0.98 1.29 29.70
C GLY A 262 2.01 2.10 28.92
N HIS A 263 1.81 2.32 27.63
CA HIS A 263 2.58 3.30 26.85
C HIS A 263 1.82 4.62 26.77
N THR A 264 2.56 5.74 26.85
CA THR A 264 2.04 7.05 26.45
C THR A 264 2.17 7.15 24.94
N VAL A 265 1.04 7.27 24.22
CA VAL A 265 1.04 7.27 22.75
C VAL A 265 0.66 8.64 22.22
N PHE A 266 1.47 9.12 21.27
CA PHE A 266 1.20 10.30 20.45
C PHE A 266 1.01 9.87 19.00
N MET A 267 -0.01 10.39 18.32
CA MET A 267 -0.32 10.10 16.92
C MET A 267 -0.32 11.39 16.11
N MET A 268 0.42 11.39 15.02
CA MET A 268 0.29 12.45 14.02
C MET A 268 -0.97 12.19 13.19
N SER A 269 -1.75 13.23 12.97
CA SER A 269 -2.89 13.23 12.03
C SER A 269 -2.62 14.27 10.96
N TRP A 270 -2.43 13.83 9.71
CA TRP A 270 -2.12 14.71 8.60
C TRP A 270 -3.36 15.47 8.13
N LYS A 271 -3.19 16.75 7.80
CA LYS A 271 -4.18 17.52 7.07
C LYS A 271 -4.48 16.86 5.73
N ASN A 272 -5.72 16.88 5.27
CA ASN A 272 -6.09 16.56 3.90
C ASN A 272 -5.82 17.79 3.02
N PRO A 273 -4.76 17.82 2.19
CA PRO A 273 -4.35 19.04 1.48
C PRO A 273 -5.34 19.45 0.39
N ASP A 274 -5.35 20.75 0.10
CA ASP A 274 -6.12 21.36 -0.98
C ASP A 274 -5.21 22.10 -1.99
N GLU A 275 -5.80 22.84 -2.93
CA GLU A 275 -5.06 23.58 -3.96
C GLU A 275 -4.06 24.61 -3.42
N ASN A 276 -4.28 25.12 -2.20
CA ASN A 276 -3.40 26.09 -1.55
C ASN A 276 -2.14 25.44 -0.99
N ASP A 277 -2.16 24.12 -0.77
CA ASP A 277 -1.05 23.34 -0.24
C ASP A 277 -0.11 22.81 -1.34
N ARG A 278 -0.36 23.18 -2.60
CA ARG A 278 0.33 22.63 -3.79
C ARG A 278 1.86 22.68 -3.75
N ASP A 279 2.40 23.69 -3.10
CA ASP A 279 3.84 23.96 -3.03
C ASP A 279 4.52 23.33 -1.81
N LEU A 280 3.78 22.63 -0.95
CA LEU A 280 4.35 21.85 0.14
C LEU A 280 5.20 20.71 -0.43
N GLY A 281 6.47 20.66 -0.04
CA GLY A 281 7.43 19.64 -0.49
C GLY A 281 7.78 18.64 0.59
N MET A 282 8.68 17.70 0.29
CA MET A 282 9.15 16.70 1.26
C MET A 282 9.83 17.33 2.48
N ASP A 283 10.55 18.46 2.29
CA ASP A 283 11.15 19.21 3.40
C ASP A 283 10.10 19.73 4.39
N ASP A 284 8.93 20.19 3.90
CA ASP A 284 7.83 20.62 4.78
C ASP A 284 7.28 19.45 5.63
N TYR A 285 7.16 18.26 5.03
CA TYR A 285 6.72 17.06 5.75
C TYR A 285 7.73 16.64 6.84
N VAL A 286 9.02 16.83 6.60
CA VAL A 286 10.06 16.60 7.62
C VAL A 286 9.99 17.68 8.70
N GLU A 287 10.00 18.97 8.33
CA GLU A 287 10.15 20.07 9.28
C GLU A 287 8.84 20.38 10.04
N LYS A 288 7.75 20.61 9.28
CA LYS A 288 6.43 20.98 9.85
C LYS A 288 5.63 19.77 10.33
N GLY A 289 5.96 18.57 9.84
CA GLY A 289 5.39 17.30 10.25
C GLY A 289 6.20 16.64 11.35
N PHE A 290 7.21 15.87 10.96
CA PHE A 290 7.95 15.01 11.87
C PHE A 290 8.71 15.78 12.97
N ARG A 291 9.52 16.79 12.62
CA ARG A 291 10.29 17.57 13.62
C ARG A 291 9.38 18.33 14.57
N ALA A 292 8.33 18.96 14.06
CA ALA A 292 7.35 19.65 14.90
C ALA A 292 6.68 18.71 15.92
N ALA A 293 6.39 17.45 15.51
CA ALA A 293 5.87 16.44 16.43
C ALA A 293 6.91 16.00 17.47
N VAL A 294 8.16 15.80 17.07
CA VAL A 294 9.28 15.49 18.00
C VAL A 294 9.47 16.61 19.02
N ASP A 295 9.41 17.87 18.62
CA ASP A 295 9.53 19.04 19.50
C ASP A 295 8.37 19.12 20.49
N ALA A 296 7.15 18.86 20.02
CA ALA A 296 5.96 18.85 20.86
C ALA A 296 6.05 17.73 21.93
N VAL A 297 6.34 16.49 21.50
CA VAL A 297 6.47 15.35 22.43
C VAL A 297 7.58 15.57 23.44
N SER A 298 8.75 16.05 23.02
CA SER A 298 9.88 16.34 23.92
C SER A 298 9.58 17.44 24.93
N THR A 299 8.70 18.38 24.56
CA THR A 299 8.27 19.47 25.46
C THR A 299 7.21 19.00 26.46
N ILE A 300 6.28 18.14 26.02
CA ILE A 300 5.21 17.58 26.85
C ILE A 300 5.77 16.53 27.82
N VAL A 301 6.72 15.70 27.37
CA VAL A 301 7.38 14.66 28.15
C VAL A 301 8.87 14.98 28.29
N PRO A 302 9.24 15.99 29.12
CA PRO A 302 10.60 16.49 29.17
C PRO A 302 11.57 15.46 29.79
N LYS A 303 12.84 15.54 29.34
CA LYS A 303 13.94 14.70 29.85
C LYS A 303 13.77 13.20 29.55
N ARG A 304 12.96 12.86 28.58
CA ARG A 304 12.81 11.49 28.09
C ARG A 304 13.07 11.46 26.59
N LYS A 305 13.74 10.39 26.15
CA LYS A 305 13.78 10.02 24.75
C LYS A 305 12.40 9.47 24.36
N MET A 306 12.14 9.31 23.07
CA MET A 306 10.88 8.73 22.60
C MET A 306 11.13 7.56 21.65
N HIS A 307 10.25 6.59 21.65
CA HIS A 307 10.14 5.58 20.59
C HIS A 307 9.38 6.19 19.43
N ALA A 308 9.96 6.15 18.22
CA ALA A 308 9.27 6.62 17.02
C ALA A 308 8.83 5.43 16.18
N VAL A 309 7.59 5.45 15.71
CA VAL A 309 6.96 4.36 14.95
C VAL A 309 6.46 4.92 13.63
N GLY A 310 6.89 4.36 12.50
CA GLY A 310 6.44 4.79 11.18
C GLY A 310 5.73 3.69 10.41
N TYR A 311 4.60 4.01 9.77
CA TYR A 311 3.84 3.07 8.96
C TYR A 311 3.86 3.48 7.50
N CYS A 312 4.20 2.52 6.61
CA CYS A 312 4.25 2.72 5.16
C CYS A 312 5.15 3.92 4.81
N ILE A 313 4.71 4.85 3.96
CA ILE A 313 5.44 6.08 3.61
C ILE A 313 5.78 6.95 4.84
N GLY A 314 4.98 6.87 5.92
CA GLY A 314 5.31 7.50 7.20
C GLY A 314 6.56 6.91 7.86
N GLY A 315 6.83 5.61 7.64
CA GLY A 315 8.08 4.96 8.06
C GLY A 315 9.28 5.43 7.23
N THR A 316 9.09 5.64 5.94
CA THR A 316 10.13 6.25 5.08
C THR A 316 10.44 7.68 5.54
N LEU A 317 9.41 8.50 5.82
CA LEU A 317 9.59 9.85 6.37
C LEU A 317 10.30 9.83 7.72
N LEU A 318 9.92 8.90 8.60
CA LEU A 318 10.56 8.71 9.89
C LEU A 318 12.06 8.43 9.74
N THR A 319 12.45 7.56 8.80
CA THR A 319 13.88 7.26 8.58
C THR A 319 14.64 8.44 7.99
N ILE A 320 14.03 9.22 7.09
CA ILE A 320 14.59 10.47 6.56
C ILE A 320 14.82 11.47 7.72
N GLY A 321 13.79 11.68 8.55
CA GLY A 321 13.85 12.58 9.70
C GLY A 321 14.84 12.09 10.78
N ALA A 322 14.88 10.80 11.07
CA ALA A 322 15.81 10.21 12.02
C ALA A 322 17.27 10.31 11.56
N ALA A 323 17.53 10.10 10.27
CA ALA A 323 18.86 10.31 9.68
C ALA A 323 19.30 11.79 9.77
N ALA A 324 18.36 12.73 9.60
CA ALA A 324 18.61 14.16 9.80
C ALA A 324 18.94 14.49 11.26
N LEU A 325 18.18 13.92 12.22
CA LEU A 325 18.48 14.06 13.66
C LEU A 325 19.85 13.45 14.00
N GLY A 326 20.16 12.24 13.48
CA GLY A 326 21.47 11.59 13.67
C GLY A 326 22.63 12.43 13.14
N ARG A 327 22.51 13.00 11.94
CA ARG A 327 23.47 13.96 11.35
C ARG A 327 23.70 15.16 12.27
N GLU A 328 22.66 15.64 12.94
CA GLU A 328 22.68 16.78 13.86
C GLU A 328 23.07 16.40 15.29
N LYS A 329 23.31 15.11 15.55
CA LYS A 329 23.59 14.55 16.89
C LYS A 329 22.45 14.81 17.88
N ASP A 330 21.22 14.83 17.40
CA ASP A 330 20.03 14.92 18.22
C ASP A 330 19.67 13.53 18.75
N GLU A 331 19.73 13.36 20.06
CA GLU A 331 19.55 12.08 20.75
C GLU A 331 18.14 11.84 21.31
N ARG A 332 17.14 12.58 20.85
CA ARG A 332 15.76 12.48 21.38
C ARG A 332 15.08 11.16 21.07
N LEU A 333 15.54 10.40 20.05
CA LEU A 333 15.00 9.07 19.76
C LEU A 333 15.61 8.01 20.66
N ALA A 334 14.77 7.16 21.26
CA ALA A 334 15.17 5.97 22.01
C ALA A 334 15.29 4.76 21.08
N SER A 335 14.34 4.62 20.14
CA SER A 335 14.32 3.57 19.14
C SER A 335 13.44 3.98 17.96
N ILE A 336 13.55 3.23 16.86
CA ILE A 336 12.72 3.38 15.66
C ILE A 336 12.02 2.06 15.39
N THR A 337 10.71 2.12 15.11
CA THR A 337 9.94 1.00 14.57
C THR A 337 9.44 1.36 13.17
N MET A 338 9.55 0.44 12.21
CA MET A 338 9.05 0.59 10.86
C MET A 338 8.05 -0.52 10.55
N PHE A 339 6.87 -0.15 10.06
CA PHE A 339 5.84 -1.10 9.59
C PHE A 339 5.69 -0.98 8.08
N ALA A 340 6.00 -2.04 7.34
CA ALA A 340 5.85 -2.14 5.89
C ALA A 340 6.35 -0.88 5.16
N ALA A 341 7.55 -0.41 5.50
CA ALA A 341 8.14 0.82 5.01
C ALA A 341 9.48 0.55 4.31
N GLN A 342 9.65 1.13 3.12
CA GLN A 342 10.86 1.00 2.31
C GLN A 342 11.83 2.15 2.58
N THR A 343 13.12 1.84 2.51
CA THR A 343 14.23 2.82 2.54
C THR A 343 15.12 2.71 1.31
N ASP A 344 14.97 1.63 0.57
CA ASP A 344 15.61 1.36 -0.71
C ASP A 344 14.52 1.00 -1.74
N PHE A 345 14.48 1.75 -2.83
CA PHE A 345 13.48 1.65 -3.89
C PHE A 345 14.04 1.02 -5.16
N SER A 346 15.17 0.30 -5.09
CA SER A 346 15.71 -0.45 -6.23
C SER A 346 14.79 -1.61 -6.68
N GLU A 347 13.99 -2.14 -5.75
CA GLU A 347 12.99 -3.19 -6.01
C GLU A 347 11.65 -2.81 -5.34
N PRO A 348 10.99 -1.74 -5.80
CA PRO A 348 9.83 -1.18 -5.10
C PRO A 348 8.54 -1.97 -5.35
N GLY A 349 8.62 -3.14 -6.00
CA GLY A 349 7.48 -3.95 -6.36
C GLY A 349 6.70 -3.40 -7.56
N GLU A 350 5.47 -3.84 -7.70
CA GLU A 350 4.63 -3.54 -8.89
C GLU A 350 4.26 -2.05 -9.01
N LEU A 351 4.39 -1.25 -7.94
CA LEU A 351 4.21 0.20 -8.02
C LEU A 351 5.19 0.86 -9.00
N ALA A 352 6.36 0.25 -9.25
CA ALA A 352 7.31 0.72 -10.27
C ALA A 352 6.71 0.84 -11.67
N PHE A 353 5.69 0.04 -12.00
CA PHE A 353 5.03 0.12 -13.32
C PHE A 353 4.32 1.46 -13.53
N PHE A 354 3.92 2.12 -12.45
CA PHE A 354 3.30 3.44 -12.46
C PHE A 354 4.31 4.57 -12.23
N VAL A 355 5.61 4.26 -12.14
CA VAL A 355 6.66 5.25 -11.87
C VAL A 355 7.75 5.16 -12.93
N ASN A 356 7.58 5.91 -14.00
CA ASN A 356 8.57 6.11 -15.06
C ASN A 356 8.46 7.56 -15.58
N PRO A 357 9.44 8.10 -16.30
CA PRO A 357 9.41 9.50 -16.73
C PRO A 357 8.15 9.91 -17.51
N SER A 358 7.64 9.02 -18.36
CA SER A 358 6.41 9.29 -19.15
C SER A 358 5.16 9.34 -18.26
N GLN A 359 5.05 8.40 -17.34
CA GLN A 359 3.95 8.33 -16.38
C GLN A 359 3.97 9.54 -15.44
N LEU A 360 5.15 9.93 -14.95
CA LEU A 360 5.29 11.09 -14.07
C LEU A 360 4.94 12.38 -14.80
N ALA A 361 5.39 12.57 -16.04
CA ALA A 361 5.02 13.75 -16.83
C ALA A 361 3.50 13.87 -17.04
N MET A 362 2.79 12.75 -17.17
CA MET A 362 1.32 12.72 -17.29
C MET A 362 0.65 13.00 -15.94
N LEU A 363 1.15 12.40 -14.87
CA LEU A 363 0.66 12.60 -13.51
C LEU A 363 0.84 14.07 -13.08
N GLU A 364 2.02 14.65 -13.32
CA GLU A 364 2.30 16.07 -13.06
C GLU A 364 1.37 17.00 -13.85
N ALA A 365 1.10 16.70 -15.11
CA ALA A 365 0.15 17.47 -15.90
C ALA A 365 -1.25 17.48 -15.28
N THR A 366 -1.69 16.35 -14.75
CA THR A 366 -2.98 16.22 -14.07
C THR A 366 -3.00 16.99 -12.74
N MET A 367 -1.96 16.83 -11.91
CA MET A 367 -1.85 17.49 -10.61
C MET A 367 -1.66 19.00 -10.74
N HIS A 368 -0.95 19.46 -11.78
CA HIS A 368 -0.65 20.89 -11.97
C HIS A 368 -1.91 21.76 -11.97
N LYS A 369 -2.98 21.30 -12.59
CA LYS A 369 -4.24 22.04 -12.68
C LYS A 369 -4.97 22.13 -11.35
N LYS A 370 -4.95 21.04 -10.57
CA LYS A 370 -5.67 20.92 -9.30
C LYS A 370 -4.83 21.29 -8.08
N GLY A 371 -3.52 21.34 -8.22
CA GLY A 371 -2.58 21.56 -7.11
C GLY A 371 -2.34 20.31 -6.25
N VAL A 372 -3.13 19.25 -6.43
CA VAL A 372 -3.08 18.02 -5.64
C VAL A 372 -3.30 16.79 -6.51
N LEU A 373 -2.84 15.63 -6.05
CA LEU A 373 -3.29 14.32 -6.52
C LEU A 373 -4.55 13.93 -5.73
N GLU A 374 -5.60 13.59 -6.45
CA GLU A 374 -6.86 13.15 -5.86
C GLU A 374 -6.75 11.72 -5.32
N SER A 375 -7.41 11.43 -4.20
CA SER A 375 -7.44 10.10 -3.57
C SER A 375 -7.94 8.99 -4.52
N ARG A 376 -8.90 9.29 -5.40
CA ARG A 376 -9.44 8.35 -6.40
C ARG A 376 -8.41 7.88 -7.40
N GLN A 377 -7.47 8.76 -7.81
CA GLN A 377 -6.42 8.41 -8.77
C GLN A 377 -5.44 7.41 -8.12
N MET A 378 -5.07 7.64 -6.86
CA MET A 378 -4.23 6.72 -6.10
C MET A 378 -4.93 5.38 -5.87
N GLY A 379 -6.20 5.41 -5.44
CA GLY A 379 -7.00 4.19 -5.24
C GLY A 379 -7.14 3.37 -6.52
N GLY A 380 -7.29 4.03 -7.69
CA GLY A 380 -7.32 3.37 -9.00
C GLY A 380 -6.01 2.64 -9.33
N ALA A 381 -4.85 3.25 -9.07
CA ALA A 381 -3.55 2.61 -9.27
C ALA A 381 -3.41 1.36 -8.40
N PHE A 382 -3.74 1.45 -7.10
CA PHE A 382 -3.72 0.29 -6.20
C PHE A 382 -4.71 -0.81 -6.61
N ALA A 383 -5.91 -0.45 -7.10
CA ALA A 383 -6.87 -1.43 -7.58
C ALA A 383 -6.37 -2.18 -8.82
N MET A 384 -5.65 -1.51 -9.72
CA MET A 384 -5.05 -2.17 -10.90
C MET A 384 -3.95 -3.17 -10.54
N LEU A 385 -3.17 -2.92 -9.49
CA LEU A 385 -2.14 -3.89 -9.03
C LEU A 385 -2.75 -5.23 -8.61
N ARG A 386 -3.97 -5.23 -8.11
CA ARG A 386 -4.73 -6.41 -7.67
C ARG A 386 -6.08 -6.47 -8.37
N ALA A 387 -6.07 -6.29 -9.69
CA ALA A 387 -7.31 -6.17 -10.49
C ALA A 387 -8.28 -7.34 -10.28
N ARG A 388 -7.77 -8.56 -10.14
CA ARG A 388 -8.62 -9.73 -9.88
C ARG A 388 -9.41 -9.60 -8.58
N GLU A 389 -8.74 -9.24 -7.46
CA GLU A 389 -9.36 -9.17 -6.14
C GLU A 389 -10.10 -7.85 -5.90
N LEU A 390 -9.61 -6.75 -6.45
CA LEU A 390 -10.13 -5.41 -6.14
C LEU A 390 -11.07 -4.84 -7.21
N LEU A 391 -11.07 -5.41 -8.44
CA LEU A 391 -11.96 -5.00 -9.51
C LEU A 391 -12.89 -6.14 -9.93
N TRP A 392 -12.33 -7.26 -10.44
CA TRP A 392 -13.15 -8.29 -11.08
C TRP A 392 -13.98 -9.10 -10.10
N GLN A 393 -13.43 -9.52 -8.98
CA GLN A 393 -14.16 -10.29 -7.97
C GLN A 393 -15.33 -9.49 -7.33
N PRO A 394 -15.16 -8.20 -6.95
CA PRO A 394 -16.28 -7.35 -6.55
C PRO A 394 -17.33 -7.18 -7.66
N ILE A 395 -16.94 -6.96 -8.92
CA ILE A 395 -17.88 -6.84 -10.04
C ILE A 395 -18.73 -8.11 -10.16
N VAL A 396 -18.10 -9.28 -10.15
CA VAL A 396 -18.83 -10.56 -10.24
C VAL A 396 -19.75 -10.76 -9.04
N ASN A 397 -19.26 -10.55 -7.82
CA ASN A 397 -20.05 -10.77 -6.62
C ASN A 397 -21.21 -9.77 -6.50
N GLN A 398 -20.95 -8.49 -6.69
CA GLN A 398 -21.95 -7.45 -6.44
C GLN A 398 -22.95 -7.31 -7.59
N TYR A 399 -22.47 -7.38 -8.85
CA TYR A 399 -23.30 -7.03 -9.99
C TYR A 399 -23.85 -8.24 -10.76
N ILE A 400 -23.22 -9.42 -10.65
CA ILE A 400 -23.75 -10.63 -11.30
C ILE A 400 -24.40 -11.56 -10.29
N LYS A 401 -23.73 -11.86 -9.15
CA LYS A 401 -24.35 -12.66 -8.07
C LYS A 401 -25.38 -11.88 -7.28
N GLY A 402 -25.38 -10.56 -7.34
CA GLY A 402 -26.24 -9.69 -6.54
C GLY A 402 -25.96 -9.80 -5.04
N GLN A 403 -24.73 -10.11 -4.69
CA GLN A 403 -24.25 -10.29 -3.31
C GLN A 403 -23.27 -9.17 -2.99
N ARG A 404 -23.66 -8.28 -2.09
CA ARG A 404 -22.79 -7.21 -1.61
C ARG A 404 -22.11 -7.69 -0.33
N ASP A 405 -20.78 -7.68 -0.33
CA ASP A 405 -20.01 -7.96 0.87
C ASP A 405 -20.34 -6.91 1.95
N ARG A 406 -20.46 -7.37 3.19
CA ARG A 406 -20.65 -6.45 4.30
C ARG A 406 -19.43 -5.55 4.43
N MET A 407 -19.65 -4.23 4.45
CA MET A 407 -18.61 -3.26 4.74
C MET A 407 -17.99 -3.55 6.12
N ILE A 408 -16.67 -3.56 6.18
CA ILE A 408 -15.92 -3.66 7.44
C ILE A 408 -15.08 -2.40 7.65
N ASP A 409 -14.60 -2.20 8.86
CA ASP A 409 -13.82 -1.03 9.28
C ASP A 409 -12.61 -0.74 8.37
N LEU A 410 -11.86 -1.78 7.98
CA LEU A 410 -10.71 -1.65 7.08
C LEU A 410 -11.12 -1.24 5.65
N MET A 411 -12.26 -1.72 5.16
CA MET A 411 -12.78 -1.34 3.85
C MET A 411 -13.27 0.12 3.85
N ALA A 412 -13.95 0.53 4.92
CA ALA A 412 -14.39 1.92 5.12
C ALA A 412 -13.19 2.87 5.21
N TRP A 413 -12.13 2.49 5.93
CA TRP A 413 -10.89 3.25 5.97
C TRP A 413 -10.25 3.37 4.58
N ASN A 414 -10.21 2.29 3.80
CA ASN A 414 -9.69 2.29 2.42
C ASN A 414 -10.44 3.27 1.50
N ALA A 415 -11.72 3.50 1.76
CA ALA A 415 -12.54 4.46 1.02
C ALA A 415 -12.33 5.91 1.48
N ASP A 416 -11.70 6.13 2.64
CA ASP A 416 -11.44 7.46 3.24
C ASP A 416 -10.01 7.94 2.96
N GLY A 417 -9.63 7.98 1.68
CA GLY A 417 -8.31 8.42 1.25
C GLY A 417 -8.10 9.92 1.35
N THR A 418 -6.83 10.35 1.34
CA THR A 418 -6.41 11.74 1.34
C THR A 418 -5.85 12.16 0.00
N ARG A 419 -5.80 13.47 -0.25
CA ARG A 419 -5.08 14.06 -1.38
C ARG A 419 -3.60 14.22 -1.03
N MET A 420 -2.78 14.48 -2.05
CA MET A 420 -1.35 14.76 -1.87
C MET A 420 -0.96 16.03 -2.62
N PRO A 421 -0.19 16.97 -2.00
CA PRO A 421 0.31 18.15 -2.69
C PRO A 421 1.12 17.77 -3.93
N TRP A 422 0.93 18.51 -5.01
CA TRP A 422 1.63 18.30 -6.27
C TRP A 422 3.15 18.20 -6.08
N ARG A 423 3.75 19.18 -5.40
CA ARG A 423 5.20 19.24 -5.22
C ARG A 423 5.73 18.06 -4.39
N MET A 424 5.15 17.81 -3.23
CA MET A 424 5.58 16.72 -2.36
C MET A 424 5.50 15.37 -3.08
N HIS A 425 4.39 15.12 -3.78
CA HIS A 425 4.18 13.84 -4.46
C HIS A 425 5.15 13.65 -5.64
N SER A 426 5.40 14.71 -6.43
CA SER A 426 6.42 14.67 -7.48
C SER A 426 7.81 14.41 -6.89
N GLU A 427 8.22 15.16 -5.85
CA GLU A 427 9.52 14.95 -5.18
C GLU A 427 9.65 13.51 -4.63
N TYR A 428 8.59 12.96 -4.04
CA TYR A 428 8.55 11.58 -3.55
C TYR A 428 8.82 10.56 -4.65
N LEU A 429 8.12 10.66 -5.78
CA LEU A 429 8.25 9.72 -6.89
C LEU A 429 9.60 9.84 -7.60
N TYR A 430 10.07 11.06 -7.88
CA TYR A 430 11.36 11.25 -8.52
C TYR A 430 12.52 10.81 -7.63
N ARG A 431 12.59 11.33 -6.39
CA ARG A 431 13.76 11.15 -5.53
C ARG A 431 13.87 9.74 -4.95
N LEU A 432 12.74 9.10 -4.63
CA LEU A 432 12.75 7.77 -4.02
C LEU A 432 12.60 6.67 -5.06
N TYR A 433 11.58 6.70 -5.91
CA TYR A 433 11.34 5.61 -6.86
C TYR A 433 12.27 5.63 -8.08
N LEU A 434 12.49 6.79 -8.72
CA LEU A 434 13.36 6.86 -9.89
C LEU A 434 14.84 6.91 -9.54
N ASP A 435 15.20 7.80 -8.62
CA ASP A 435 16.61 8.11 -8.35
C ASP A 435 17.16 7.38 -7.14
N ASN A 436 16.32 6.75 -6.33
CA ASN A 436 16.67 6.04 -5.10
C ASN A 436 17.64 6.81 -4.20
N GLU A 437 17.38 8.14 -4.07
CA GLU A 437 18.31 9.08 -3.42
C GLU A 437 18.58 8.75 -1.95
N LEU A 438 17.57 8.15 -1.25
CA LEU A 438 17.70 7.83 0.17
C LEU A 438 18.72 6.72 0.41
N ALA A 439 18.62 5.60 -0.28
CA ALA A 439 19.57 4.49 -0.16
C ALA A 439 20.97 4.86 -0.67
N THR A 440 21.04 5.79 -1.63
CA THR A 440 22.30 6.25 -2.22
C THR A 440 22.92 7.47 -1.52
N ASN A 441 22.38 7.87 -0.35
CA ASN A 441 22.88 8.99 0.47
C ASN A 441 22.86 10.36 -0.26
N ARG A 442 21.90 10.56 -1.16
CA ARG A 442 21.75 11.80 -1.95
C ARG A 442 20.51 12.60 -1.55
N PHE A 443 19.59 12.01 -0.75
CA PHE A 443 18.36 12.67 -0.35
C PHE A 443 18.63 13.88 0.55
N PRO A 444 18.17 15.10 0.19
CA PRO A 444 18.42 16.29 0.99
C PRO A 444 17.29 16.52 2.00
N VAL A 445 17.68 17.04 3.17
CA VAL A 445 16.78 17.63 4.19
C VAL A 445 17.38 18.96 4.59
N ALA A 446 16.61 20.04 4.46
CA ALA A 446 17.05 21.42 4.68
C ALA A 446 18.34 21.74 3.90
N GLY A 447 18.41 21.32 2.64
CA GLY A 447 19.54 21.54 1.73
C GLY A 447 20.80 20.72 2.02
N LYS A 448 20.79 19.79 2.99
CA LYS A 448 21.93 18.92 3.33
C LYS A 448 21.52 17.45 3.18
N THR A 449 22.37 16.64 2.57
CA THR A 449 22.11 15.22 2.38
C THR A 449 22.04 14.48 3.72
N VAL A 450 21.13 13.50 3.79
CA VAL A 450 21.01 12.56 4.92
C VAL A 450 21.61 11.21 4.55
N ARG A 451 22.04 10.48 5.56
CA ARG A 451 22.57 9.12 5.41
C ARG A 451 21.87 8.21 6.39
N LEU A 452 21.31 7.12 5.91
CA LEU A 452 20.67 6.13 6.79
C LEU A 452 21.67 5.53 7.81
N SER A 453 22.96 5.52 7.47
CA SER A 453 24.03 5.14 8.40
C SER A 453 24.22 6.10 9.59
N ASP A 454 23.59 7.27 9.61
CA ASP A 454 23.55 8.15 10.77
C ASP A 454 22.49 7.70 11.82
N ILE A 455 21.69 6.69 11.49
CA ILE A 455 20.75 6.05 12.42
C ILE A 455 21.49 4.97 13.20
N GLY A 456 21.72 5.21 14.50
CA GLY A 456 22.40 4.27 15.40
C GLY A 456 21.53 3.73 16.54
N VAL A 457 20.28 4.17 16.67
CA VAL A 457 19.35 3.70 17.71
C VAL A 457 18.81 2.30 17.41
N PRO A 458 18.36 1.52 18.42
CA PRO A 458 17.69 0.24 18.22
C PRO A 458 16.53 0.33 17.23
N MET A 459 16.38 -0.67 16.37
CA MET A 459 15.34 -0.71 15.35
C MET A 459 14.51 -1.99 15.39
N PHE A 460 13.20 -1.85 15.20
CA PHE A 460 12.27 -2.94 15.00
C PHE A 460 11.56 -2.76 13.65
N VAL A 461 11.74 -3.70 12.74
CA VAL A 461 11.25 -3.57 11.36
C VAL A 461 10.30 -4.71 11.04
N VAL A 462 9.10 -4.38 10.59
CA VAL A 462 8.05 -5.35 10.26
C VAL A 462 7.79 -5.33 8.76
N GLY A 463 8.02 -6.47 8.11
CA GLY A 463 7.55 -6.76 6.75
C GLY A 463 6.31 -7.65 6.76
N THR A 464 5.58 -7.70 5.65
CA THR A 464 4.43 -8.59 5.48
C THR A 464 4.63 -9.51 4.27
N GLU A 465 4.32 -10.83 4.44
CA GLU A 465 4.69 -11.88 3.47
C GLU A 465 4.07 -11.67 2.08
N ALA A 466 2.83 -11.16 2.04
CA ALA A 466 2.07 -10.97 0.80
C ALA A 466 1.95 -9.48 0.43
N ASP A 467 2.97 -8.68 0.71
CA ASP A 467 3.00 -7.25 0.42
C ASP A 467 3.49 -7.00 -1.02
N HIS A 468 2.65 -6.40 -1.83
CA HIS A 468 2.96 -5.96 -3.19
C HIS A 468 3.15 -4.44 -3.31
N VAL A 469 2.91 -3.70 -2.22
CA VAL A 469 3.13 -2.25 -2.12
C VAL A 469 4.54 -1.96 -1.61
N ALA A 470 4.95 -2.66 -0.55
CA ALA A 470 6.28 -2.59 0.03
C ALA A 470 6.80 -4.04 0.24
N PRO A 471 7.28 -4.72 -0.81
CA PRO A 471 7.72 -6.10 -0.73
C PRO A 471 8.69 -6.31 0.43
N TRP A 472 8.49 -7.34 1.24
CA TRP A 472 9.26 -7.53 2.47
C TRP A 472 10.77 -7.58 2.24
N LYS A 473 11.21 -8.10 1.09
CA LYS A 473 12.64 -8.11 0.71
C LYS A 473 13.19 -6.68 0.54
N SER A 474 12.38 -5.78 0.00
CA SER A 474 12.74 -4.36 -0.10
C SER A 474 12.72 -3.68 1.28
N VAL A 475 11.74 -3.99 2.13
CA VAL A 475 11.71 -3.52 3.53
C VAL A 475 12.93 -4.02 4.30
N TYR A 476 13.35 -5.26 4.08
CA TYR A 476 14.52 -5.88 4.73
C TYR A 476 15.85 -5.21 4.38
N LYS A 477 15.97 -4.53 3.22
CA LYS A 477 17.19 -3.84 2.79
C LYS A 477 17.68 -2.79 3.79
N VAL A 478 16.82 -2.26 4.65
CA VAL A 478 17.23 -1.32 5.72
C VAL A 478 18.32 -1.90 6.61
N ASP A 479 18.38 -3.23 6.75
CA ASP A 479 19.39 -3.95 7.52
C ASP A 479 20.83 -3.61 7.11
N ASN A 480 21.07 -3.36 5.83
CA ASN A 480 22.38 -3.00 5.27
C ASN A 480 22.66 -1.48 5.25
N LEU A 481 21.65 -0.65 5.50
CA LEU A 481 21.74 0.79 5.30
C LEU A 481 21.97 1.57 6.60
N VAL A 482 21.58 0.98 7.74
CA VAL A 482 21.67 1.62 9.07
C VAL A 482 22.83 1.07 9.89
N ARG A 483 23.27 1.83 10.90
CA ARG A 483 24.29 1.41 11.88
C ARG A 483 23.70 1.05 13.26
N SER A 484 22.47 0.57 13.27
CA SER A 484 21.85 0.08 14.50
C SER A 484 22.59 -1.16 15.02
N ASP A 485 22.96 -1.14 16.30
CA ASP A 485 23.57 -2.30 16.99
C ASP A 485 22.52 -3.33 17.44
N ASP A 486 21.25 -3.00 17.35
CA ASP A 486 20.12 -3.85 17.70
C ASP A 486 19.01 -3.65 16.64
N LEU A 487 19.05 -4.47 15.59
CA LEU A 487 18.00 -4.46 14.55
C LEU A 487 17.23 -5.78 14.58
N THR A 488 15.98 -5.69 14.98
CA THR A 488 15.05 -6.82 14.93
C THR A 488 14.20 -6.72 13.66
N PHE A 489 14.30 -7.71 12.78
CA PHE A 489 13.39 -7.85 11.63
C PHE A 489 12.34 -8.91 11.93
N LEU A 490 11.08 -8.57 11.68
CA LEU A 490 9.92 -9.43 11.84
C LEU A 490 9.14 -9.50 10.53
N LEU A 491 8.83 -10.72 10.08
CA LEU A 491 8.02 -10.97 8.90
C LEU A 491 6.71 -11.63 9.33
N THR A 492 5.58 -10.96 9.11
CA THR A 492 4.25 -11.46 9.51
C THR A 492 3.42 -11.89 8.31
N ALA A 493 2.54 -12.85 8.54
CA ALA A 493 1.56 -13.29 7.54
C ALA A 493 0.57 -12.18 7.17
N GLY A 494 0.20 -12.11 5.91
CA GLY A 494 -0.78 -11.17 5.36
C GLY A 494 -0.18 -10.16 4.41
N GLY A 495 -1.02 -9.27 3.91
CA GLY A 495 -0.63 -8.18 3.01
C GLY A 495 -0.40 -6.87 3.74
N HIS A 496 -0.09 -5.81 3.01
CA HIS A 496 0.35 -4.49 3.47
C HIS A 496 -0.41 -3.94 4.69
N ASN A 497 -1.73 -3.93 4.63
CA ASN A 497 -2.58 -3.42 5.72
C ASN A 497 -2.94 -4.52 6.72
N ALA A 498 -3.49 -5.63 6.23
CA ALA A 498 -4.02 -6.71 7.06
C ALA A 498 -2.94 -7.46 7.87
N GLY A 499 -1.69 -7.45 7.43
CA GLY A 499 -0.55 -7.98 8.20
C GLY A 499 -0.16 -7.07 9.37
N ILE A 500 -0.26 -5.76 9.18
CA ILE A 500 0.07 -4.77 10.21
C ILE A 500 -1.03 -4.66 11.27
N VAL A 501 -2.30 -4.56 10.87
CA VAL A 501 -3.43 -4.46 11.81
C VAL A 501 -3.92 -5.83 12.30
N ALA A 502 -3.00 -6.77 12.45
CA ALA A 502 -3.25 -8.15 12.88
C ALA A 502 -3.11 -8.30 14.41
N GLY A 503 -3.97 -7.64 15.17
CA GLY A 503 -3.99 -7.69 16.64
C GLY A 503 -4.25 -9.09 17.20
N PRO A 504 -4.13 -9.27 18.54
CA PRO A 504 -4.30 -10.56 19.21
C PRO A 504 -5.66 -11.23 19.00
N VAL A 505 -6.66 -10.49 18.53
CA VAL A 505 -8.00 -11.00 18.19
C VAL A 505 -8.06 -11.82 16.90
N HIS A 506 -6.98 -11.85 16.12
CA HIS A 506 -6.88 -12.58 14.86
C HIS A 506 -6.13 -13.92 15.06
N PRO A 507 -6.81 -15.06 15.25
CA PRO A 507 -6.19 -16.29 15.77
C PRO A 507 -5.33 -17.06 14.73
N LYS A 508 -5.51 -16.80 13.44
CA LYS A 508 -4.83 -17.56 12.37
C LYS A 508 -3.70 -16.73 11.73
N ARG A 509 -2.78 -16.26 12.54
CA ARG A 509 -1.60 -15.51 12.10
C ARG A 509 -0.34 -16.22 12.52
N HIS A 510 0.75 -15.90 11.88
CA HIS A 510 2.09 -16.31 12.27
C HIS A 510 3.09 -15.21 11.91
N TYR A 511 4.25 -15.28 12.49
CA TYR A 511 5.37 -14.40 12.15
C TYR A 511 6.71 -15.13 12.33
N ARG A 512 7.74 -14.61 11.68
CA ARG A 512 9.13 -14.96 11.91
C ARG A 512 9.86 -13.74 12.44
N MET A 513 10.79 -13.91 13.35
CA MET A 513 11.49 -12.79 13.96
C MET A 513 12.94 -13.18 14.27
N ARG A 514 13.87 -12.27 13.94
CA ARG A 514 15.29 -12.42 14.29
C ARG A 514 15.89 -11.04 14.54
N THR A 515 16.73 -10.96 15.58
CA THR A 515 17.55 -9.77 15.89
C THR A 515 18.95 -9.97 15.34
N ARG A 516 19.50 -8.94 14.71
CA ARG A 516 20.89 -8.82 14.26
C ARG A 516 21.60 -7.77 15.11
N ARG A 517 22.83 -8.10 15.53
CA ARG A 517 23.78 -7.14 16.05
C ARG A 517 24.65 -6.60 14.90
N LEU A 518 25.22 -5.42 15.06
CA LEU A 518 26.05 -4.77 14.00
C LEU A 518 27.24 -5.63 13.58
N ALA A 519 27.79 -6.43 14.52
CA ALA A 519 28.90 -7.34 14.25
C ALA A 519 28.49 -8.65 13.55
N ASP A 520 27.19 -8.97 13.50
CA ASP A 520 26.70 -10.17 12.85
C ASP A 520 26.74 -10.01 11.32
N PRO A 521 27.00 -11.10 10.59
CA PRO A 521 26.94 -11.05 9.14
C PRO A 521 25.50 -10.76 8.67
N HIS A 522 25.38 -9.97 7.62
CA HIS A 522 24.10 -9.82 6.91
C HIS A 522 23.71 -11.15 6.26
N LEU A 523 22.45 -11.53 6.38
CA LEU A 523 21.88 -12.68 5.69
C LEU A 523 21.14 -12.23 4.44
N ALA A 524 21.27 -12.97 3.35
CA ALA A 524 20.36 -12.78 2.22
C ALA A 524 18.91 -13.04 2.65
N PRO A 525 17.91 -12.43 1.99
CA PRO A 525 16.51 -12.59 2.39
C PRO A 525 16.06 -14.05 2.53
N GLU A 526 16.50 -14.93 1.62
CA GLU A 526 16.18 -16.36 1.64
C GLU A 526 16.81 -17.05 2.86
N ASP A 527 18.08 -16.80 3.13
CA ASP A 527 18.81 -17.36 4.28
C ASP A 527 18.21 -16.83 5.60
N TRP A 528 17.79 -15.55 5.63
CA TRP A 528 17.09 -14.98 6.77
C TRP A 528 15.75 -15.71 7.02
N MET A 529 14.98 -15.97 5.95
CA MET A 529 13.69 -16.67 6.03
C MET A 529 13.83 -18.06 6.63
N GLU A 530 14.90 -18.79 6.27
CA GLU A 530 15.19 -20.11 6.83
C GLU A 530 15.68 -20.05 8.29
N ALA A 531 16.53 -19.08 8.59
CA ALA A 531 17.16 -18.96 9.92
C ALA A 531 16.24 -18.34 10.98
N ALA A 532 15.20 -17.57 10.57
CA ALA A 532 14.33 -16.89 11.52
C ALA A 532 13.25 -17.85 12.06
N PRO A 533 13.17 -18.03 13.40
CA PRO A 533 12.17 -18.91 14.01
C PRO A 533 10.77 -18.42 13.74
N LYS A 534 9.85 -19.37 13.46
CA LYS A 534 8.43 -19.13 13.26
C LYS A 534 7.68 -19.22 14.57
N SER A 535 6.76 -18.29 14.80
CA SER A 535 5.83 -18.24 15.94
C SER A 535 4.41 -18.08 15.45
N GLU A 536 3.46 -18.71 16.12
CA GLU A 536 2.04 -18.59 15.81
C GLU A 536 1.40 -17.42 16.58
N GLY A 537 0.36 -16.82 15.98
CA GLY A 537 -0.40 -15.73 16.58
C GLY A 537 0.00 -14.35 16.09
N SER A 538 -0.49 -13.32 16.78
CA SER A 538 -0.21 -11.91 16.49
C SER A 538 1.23 -11.54 16.91
N TRP A 539 1.86 -10.72 16.08
CA TRP A 539 3.19 -10.17 16.35
C TRP A 539 3.19 -8.98 17.33
N TRP A 540 2.03 -8.36 17.61
CA TRP A 540 1.93 -7.19 18.49
C TRP A 540 2.50 -7.42 19.89
N PRO A 541 2.27 -8.58 20.56
CA PRO A 541 2.87 -8.87 21.86
C PRO A 541 4.41 -8.90 21.83
N ALA A 542 5.00 -9.46 20.76
CA ALA A 542 6.46 -9.51 20.63
C ALA A 542 7.05 -8.10 20.46
N TRP A 543 6.41 -7.25 19.65
CA TRP A 543 6.81 -5.86 19.50
C TRP A 543 6.63 -5.04 20.78
N GLN A 544 5.52 -5.20 21.49
CA GLN A 544 5.28 -4.53 22.77
C GLN A 544 6.32 -4.92 23.82
N GLN A 545 6.69 -6.21 23.90
CA GLN A 545 7.75 -6.67 24.79
C GLN A 545 9.10 -6.04 24.42
N TRP A 546 9.39 -5.92 23.12
CA TRP A 546 10.59 -5.25 22.64
C TRP A 546 10.61 -3.77 23.03
N LEU A 547 9.50 -3.04 22.84
CA LEU A 547 9.38 -1.64 23.30
C LEU A 547 9.58 -1.52 24.82
N ALA A 548 8.96 -2.39 25.60
CA ALA A 548 9.09 -2.40 27.05
C ALA A 548 10.54 -2.67 27.50
N ALA A 549 11.25 -3.57 26.81
CA ALA A 549 12.65 -3.86 27.09
C ALA A 549 13.60 -2.69 26.76
N HIS A 550 13.21 -1.82 25.83
CA HIS A 550 13.95 -0.60 25.48
C HIS A 550 13.42 0.65 26.20
N SER A 551 12.53 0.48 27.18
CA SER A 551 11.98 1.56 28.00
C SER A 551 12.55 1.53 29.41
N SER A 552 12.63 2.72 30.02
CA SER A 552 12.97 2.86 31.42
C SER A 552 11.80 2.46 32.36
N ALA A 553 12.02 2.47 33.66
CA ALA A 553 11.01 2.13 34.63
C ALA A 553 9.72 2.96 34.50
N LYS A 554 8.57 2.32 34.74
CA LYS A 554 7.27 2.96 34.71
C LYS A 554 7.13 4.07 35.77
N GLY A 555 6.44 5.13 35.39
CA GLY A 555 6.15 6.29 36.22
C GLY A 555 4.70 6.76 36.08
N LYS A 556 4.37 7.90 36.66
CA LYS A 556 3.06 8.53 36.47
C LYS A 556 2.89 8.92 35.01
N PRO A 557 1.67 8.76 34.42
CA PRO A 557 1.37 9.29 33.11
C PRO A 557 1.65 10.80 33.03
N PRO A 558 2.19 11.30 31.92
CA PRO A 558 2.36 12.73 31.72
C PRO A 558 1.00 13.44 31.67
N ALA A 559 0.99 14.74 31.97
CA ALA A 559 -0.19 15.58 31.77
C ALA A 559 -0.56 15.65 30.28
N MET A 560 -1.83 15.95 30.01
CA MET A 560 -2.31 16.15 28.64
C MET A 560 -1.86 17.53 28.15
N GLY A 561 -0.92 17.53 27.22
CA GLY A 561 -0.28 18.73 26.71
C GLY A 561 0.65 19.41 27.72
N ALA A 562 1.12 20.62 27.37
CA ALA A 562 1.94 21.49 28.21
C ALA A 562 1.57 22.97 27.95
N PRO A 563 0.43 23.47 28.48
CA PRO A 563 -0.10 24.81 28.17
C PRO A 563 0.90 25.94 28.41
N GLY A 564 1.65 25.86 29.54
CA GLY A 564 2.67 26.86 29.90
C GLY A 564 3.89 26.91 28.95
N LYS A 565 3.97 25.97 27.98
CA LYS A 565 5.04 25.86 26.99
C LYS A 565 4.54 25.92 25.53
N GLY A 566 3.31 26.37 25.31
CA GLY A 566 2.73 26.52 23.99
C GLY A 566 2.01 25.29 23.44
N TYR A 567 1.92 24.18 24.19
CA TYR A 567 1.25 22.94 23.79
C TYR A 567 -0.01 22.70 24.63
N ALA A 568 -0.95 23.62 24.54
CA ALA A 568 -2.26 23.47 25.18
C ALA A 568 -3.12 22.44 24.44
N VAL A 569 -4.04 21.81 25.18
CA VAL A 569 -5.11 21.04 24.53
C VAL A 569 -5.94 21.99 23.64
N VAL A 570 -6.07 21.65 22.36
CA VAL A 570 -6.79 22.46 21.36
C VAL A 570 -8.07 21.81 20.88
N ASP A 571 -8.22 20.49 21.07
CA ASP A 571 -9.40 19.73 20.66
C ASP A 571 -9.49 18.37 21.36
N GLU A 572 -10.63 17.70 21.27
CA GLU A 572 -10.77 16.29 21.62
C GLU A 572 -10.25 15.39 20.49
N ALA A 573 -9.69 14.19 20.82
CA ALA A 573 -9.46 13.18 19.79
C ALA A 573 -10.80 12.78 19.13
N PRO A 574 -10.81 12.46 17.86
CA PRO A 574 -9.68 12.29 16.93
C PRO A 574 -9.23 13.58 16.23
N GLY A 575 -9.75 14.75 16.59
CA GLY A 575 -9.40 16.04 16.03
C GLY A 575 -10.19 16.39 14.76
N LEU A 576 -9.71 17.44 14.07
CA LEU A 576 -10.34 18.02 12.90
C LEU A 576 -9.81 17.44 11.58
N TYR A 577 -8.48 17.24 11.46
CA TYR A 577 -7.84 16.90 10.17
C TYR A 577 -8.28 15.54 9.65
N VAL A 578 -8.48 14.58 10.52
CA VAL A 578 -8.99 13.25 10.15
C VAL A 578 -10.40 13.30 9.56
N ARG A 579 -11.19 14.32 9.85
CA ARG A 579 -12.57 14.50 9.38
C ARG A 579 -12.67 15.23 8.04
N GLN A 580 -11.58 15.83 7.56
CA GLN A 580 -11.56 16.55 6.27
C GLN A 580 -11.74 15.56 5.11
N ARG A 581 -12.59 15.94 4.15
CA ARG A 581 -12.88 15.17 2.93
C ARG A 581 -12.38 15.88 1.68
#